data_e391637c220c033f59da38704faf40e4
#
_entry.id   e391637c220c033f59da38704faf40e4
#
_cell.length_a   1.000
_cell.length_b   1.000
_cell.length_c   1.000
_cell.angle_alpha   90.00
_cell.angle_beta   90.00
_cell.angle_gamma   90.00
#
_symmetry.space_group_name_H-M   'P 1'
#
loop_
_entity.id
_entity.type
_entity.pdbx_description
1 polymer ?
#
loop_
_entity_poly.entity_id
_entity_poly.type
_entity_poly.pdbx_seq_one_letter_code
_entity_poly.pdbx_strand_id
1 'polypeptide(L)'
;YKQSYCVEGYTEEEARLLHNSREIDPIEGIWQNYNGERWSIERFTDQNIPEQFKYRIVKVKTFKYLTPGMVDGFLELTADKGTFNLVVCHRYGKVRYINHIATLLYRNRLDIEGWLWNFRLMKVYPTSESKSAEDSYTGTGSGFALSSDGYIATCNHVTEDAKHIQVTGINGDFTRFYNAQVI
;
A
#
# COMPACT_ATOMS: atom_id res chain seq x y z
N TYR A 1 -27.64 -1.38 -3.52
CA TYR A 1 -27.18 -0.49 -2.46
C TYR A 1 -27.39 0.95 -2.95
N LYS A 2 -28.34 1.66 -2.33
CA LYS A 2 -28.84 2.94 -2.82
C LYS A 2 -28.28 4.17 -2.07
N GLN A 3 -27.20 4.04 -1.34
CA GLN A 3 -26.62 5.18 -0.63
C GLN A 3 -25.26 5.54 -1.19
N SER A 4 -25.07 6.83 -1.43
CA SER A 4 -23.76 7.41 -1.69
C SER A 4 -22.86 7.07 -0.51
N TYR A 5 -21.90 6.20 -0.71
CA TYR A 5 -20.89 5.87 0.28
C TYR A 5 -19.96 7.07 0.44
N CYS A 6 -20.36 7.99 1.31
CA CYS A 6 -19.55 9.14 1.67
C CYS A 6 -19.39 9.14 3.20
N VAL A 7 -18.19 9.27 3.67
CA VAL A 7 -17.89 9.53 5.08
C VAL A 7 -17.85 11.04 5.22
N GLU A 8 -18.91 11.62 5.79
CA GLU A 8 -19.01 13.08 5.95
C GLU A 8 -17.85 13.63 6.77
N GLY A 9 -17.31 14.76 6.31
CA GLY A 9 -16.22 15.45 6.99
C GLY A 9 -14.88 14.74 6.96
N TYR A 10 -14.71 13.62 6.24
CA TYR A 10 -13.50 12.81 6.26
C TYR A 10 -12.37 13.47 5.46
N THR A 11 -11.36 13.89 6.18
CA THR A 11 -10.15 14.55 5.66
C THR A 11 -8.93 13.65 5.78
N GLU A 12 -7.80 14.07 5.18
CA GLU A 12 -6.53 13.37 5.37
C GLU A 12 -6.07 13.40 6.83
N GLU A 13 -6.36 14.47 7.55
CA GLU A 13 -6.00 14.59 8.97
C GLU A 13 -6.79 13.61 9.84
N GLU A 14 -8.07 13.48 9.61
CA GLU A 14 -8.91 12.48 10.30
C GLU A 14 -8.48 11.05 9.97
N ALA A 15 -8.09 10.77 8.72
CA ALA A 15 -7.52 9.50 8.35
C ALA A 15 -6.22 9.21 9.12
N ARG A 16 -5.33 10.20 9.29
CA ARG A 16 -4.11 10.06 10.10
C ARG A 16 -4.40 9.80 11.56
N LEU A 17 -5.35 10.53 12.14
CA LEU A 17 -5.79 10.32 13.52
C LEU A 17 -6.35 8.90 13.71
N LEU A 18 -7.17 8.42 12.80
CA LEU A 18 -7.72 7.06 12.82
C LEU A 18 -6.59 6.02 12.80
N HIS A 19 -5.63 6.17 11.87
CA HIS A 19 -4.51 5.22 11.75
C HIS A 19 -3.54 5.27 12.94
N ASN A 20 -3.46 6.38 13.66
CA ASN A 20 -2.65 6.50 14.88
C ASN A 20 -3.36 5.96 16.12
N SER A 21 -4.69 5.91 16.12
CA SER A 21 -5.47 5.54 17.30
C SER A 21 -5.46 4.04 17.60
N ARG A 22 -4.97 3.22 16.67
CA ARG A 22 -4.99 1.75 16.78
C ARG A 22 -3.86 1.10 16.01
N GLU A 23 -3.63 -0.18 16.29
CA GLU A 23 -2.79 -0.99 15.44
C GLU A 23 -3.47 -1.22 14.08
N ILE A 24 -2.70 -1.07 13.01
CA ILE A 24 -3.18 -1.17 11.63
C ILE A 24 -2.53 -2.34 10.89
N ASP A 25 -3.31 -2.96 10.01
CA ASP A 25 -2.81 -3.98 9.10
C ASP A 25 -1.86 -3.38 8.04
N PRO A 26 -0.97 -4.17 7.45
CA PRO A 26 -0.02 -3.67 6.44
C PRO A 26 -0.67 -2.96 5.25
N ILE A 27 -1.91 -3.31 4.89
CA ILE A 27 -2.66 -2.66 3.81
C ILE A 27 -3.24 -1.31 4.22
N GLU A 28 -3.49 -1.08 5.51
CA GLU A 28 -4.09 0.14 6.00
C GLU A 28 -3.11 1.31 5.97
N GLY A 29 -3.63 2.51 5.75
CA GLY A 29 -2.84 3.74 5.68
C GLY A 29 -3.31 4.66 4.58
N ILE A 30 -2.54 5.72 4.32
CA ILE A 30 -2.80 6.66 3.24
C ILE A 30 -1.90 6.33 2.05
N TRP A 31 -2.53 6.21 0.91
CA TRP A 31 -1.92 5.80 -0.35
C TRP A 31 -2.04 6.89 -1.40
N GLN A 32 -1.05 7.05 -2.25
CA GLN A 32 -1.00 8.09 -3.26
C GLN A 32 -0.69 7.51 -4.64
N ASN A 33 -1.38 8.01 -5.68
CA ASN A 33 -1.04 7.72 -7.06
C ASN A 33 -0.02 8.72 -7.61
N TYR A 34 0.41 8.51 -8.86
CA TYR A 34 1.37 9.38 -9.55
C TYR A 34 0.84 10.81 -9.79
N ASN A 35 -0.49 11.02 -9.78
CA ASN A 35 -1.11 12.35 -9.91
C ASN A 35 -1.22 13.11 -8.58
N GLY A 36 -0.81 12.51 -7.45
CA GLY A 36 -0.91 13.10 -6.12
C GLY A 36 -2.31 13.02 -5.49
N GLU A 37 -3.23 12.26 -6.07
CA GLU A 37 -4.48 11.91 -5.41
C GLU A 37 -4.20 10.91 -4.29
N ARG A 38 -4.96 11.01 -3.19
CA ARG A 38 -4.76 10.17 -2.00
C ARG A 38 -6.02 9.49 -1.55
N TRP A 39 -5.85 8.28 -1.06
CA TRP A 39 -6.89 7.45 -0.46
C TRP A 39 -6.42 6.92 0.90
N SER A 40 -7.34 6.87 1.84
CA SER A 40 -7.20 6.07 3.05
C SER A 40 -7.73 4.68 2.79
N ILE A 41 -6.95 3.66 3.11
CA ILE A 41 -7.41 2.27 3.18
C ILE A 41 -7.51 1.92 4.65
N GLU A 42 -8.70 1.50 5.10
CA GLU A 42 -8.97 1.30 6.51
C GLU A 42 -9.97 0.16 6.76
N ARG A 43 -9.78 -0.56 7.87
CA ARG A 43 -10.79 -1.50 8.37
C ARG A 43 -12.04 -0.73 8.76
N PHE A 44 -13.19 -1.31 8.48
CA PHE A 44 -14.47 -0.74 8.87
C PHE A 44 -15.44 -1.85 9.25
N THR A 45 -16.50 -1.48 9.96
CA THR A 45 -17.63 -2.35 10.26
C THR A 45 -18.88 -1.57 9.94
N ASP A 46 -19.71 -2.10 9.06
CA ASP A 46 -21.01 -1.52 8.69
C ASP A 46 -21.99 -2.68 8.48
N GLN A 47 -23.08 -2.67 9.22
CA GLN A 47 -24.11 -3.72 9.16
C GLN A 47 -24.77 -3.85 7.78
N ASN A 48 -24.69 -2.81 6.95
CA ASN A 48 -25.28 -2.79 5.61
C ASN A 48 -24.31 -3.29 4.52
N ILE A 49 -23.07 -3.59 4.86
CA ILE A 49 -22.04 -4.03 3.93
C ILE A 49 -21.65 -5.47 4.29
N PRO A 50 -21.57 -6.38 3.30
CA PRO A 50 -21.18 -7.77 3.55
C PRO A 50 -19.85 -7.88 4.30
N GLU A 51 -19.78 -8.76 5.30
CA GLU A 51 -18.61 -8.96 6.18
C GLU A 51 -17.33 -9.38 5.44
N GLN A 52 -17.47 -9.92 4.22
CA GLN A 52 -16.34 -10.27 3.36
C GLN A 52 -15.48 -9.06 2.99
N PHE A 53 -16.07 -7.85 2.97
CA PHE A 53 -15.34 -6.61 2.73
C PHE A 53 -14.73 -6.11 4.03
N LYS A 54 -13.46 -6.40 4.20
CA LYS A 54 -12.72 -6.07 5.41
C LYS A 54 -12.21 -4.64 5.44
N TYR A 55 -11.90 -4.08 4.28
CA TYR A 55 -11.36 -2.73 4.17
C TYR A 55 -12.18 -1.91 3.18
N ARG A 56 -12.33 -0.61 3.47
CA ARG A 56 -12.86 0.38 2.54
C ARG A 56 -11.74 1.30 2.06
N ILE A 57 -11.90 1.84 0.87
CA ILE A 57 -10.99 2.80 0.23
C ILE A 57 -11.71 4.13 0.19
N VAL A 58 -11.25 5.10 0.97
CA VAL A 58 -11.87 6.41 1.11
C VAL A 58 -10.97 7.48 0.52
N LYS A 59 -11.51 8.32 -0.35
CA LYS A 59 -10.76 9.41 -0.95
C LYS A 59 -10.52 10.53 0.06
N VAL A 60 -9.25 10.91 0.27
CA VAL A 60 -8.86 11.97 1.21
C VAL A 60 -8.28 13.20 0.51
N LYS A 61 -7.71 13.04 -0.70
CA LYS A 61 -7.25 14.15 -1.53
C LYS A 61 -7.56 13.88 -2.99
N THR A 62 -8.16 14.87 -3.67
CA THR A 62 -8.64 14.71 -5.03
C THR A 62 -8.43 15.99 -5.84
N PHE A 63 -8.46 15.87 -7.17
CA PHE A 63 -8.51 17.01 -8.09
C PHE A 63 -9.95 17.41 -8.41
N LYS A 64 -10.17 18.68 -8.54
CA LYS A 64 -11.28 19.56 -8.99
C LYS A 64 -12.76 19.12 -8.91
N TYR A 65 -13.12 17.83 -8.96
CA TYR A 65 -14.54 17.44 -9.14
C TYR A 65 -15.03 16.30 -8.22
N LEU A 66 -14.21 15.86 -7.30
CA LEU A 66 -14.55 14.76 -6.40
C LEU A 66 -14.43 15.25 -4.96
N THR A 67 -15.37 14.85 -4.13
CA THR A 67 -15.44 15.26 -2.72
C THR A 67 -14.57 14.31 -1.87
N PRO A 68 -13.70 14.83 -0.98
CA PRO A 68 -13.10 14.01 0.07
C PRO A 68 -14.17 13.28 0.89
N GLY A 69 -13.84 12.10 1.41
CA GLY A 69 -14.80 11.25 2.12
C GLY A 69 -15.56 10.26 1.22
N MET A 70 -15.48 10.40 -0.11
CA MET A 70 -16.10 9.46 -1.03
C MET A 70 -15.43 8.09 -0.93
N VAL A 71 -16.25 7.04 -0.74
CA VAL A 71 -15.77 5.66 -0.76
C VAL A 71 -15.66 5.19 -2.21
N ASP A 72 -14.46 4.95 -2.67
CA ASP A 72 -14.17 4.52 -4.05
C ASP A 72 -14.24 3.00 -4.21
N GLY A 73 -14.14 2.23 -3.13
CA GLY A 73 -14.21 0.78 -3.21
C GLY A 73 -14.00 0.06 -1.89
N PHE A 74 -14.04 -1.27 -2.00
CA PHE A 74 -13.84 -2.19 -0.89
C PHE A 74 -12.85 -3.28 -1.27
N LEU A 75 -12.08 -3.75 -0.28
CA LEU A 75 -11.17 -4.88 -0.43
C LEU A 75 -11.69 -6.08 0.36
N GLU A 76 -11.78 -7.19 -0.35
CA GLU A 76 -12.06 -8.52 0.17
C GLU A 76 -10.75 -9.31 0.26
N LEU A 77 -10.58 -10.07 1.34
CA LEU A 77 -9.43 -10.94 1.49
C LEU A 77 -9.51 -12.10 0.50
N THR A 78 -8.36 -12.48 -0.05
CA THR A 78 -8.21 -13.73 -0.80
C THR A 78 -7.47 -14.79 0.03
N ALA A 79 -7.34 -16.00 -0.49
CA ALA A 79 -6.53 -17.04 0.12
C ALA A 79 -5.02 -16.67 0.11
N ASP A 80 -4.59 -15.87 -0.86
CA ASP A 80 -3.20 -15.47 -1.01
C ASP A 80 -2.89 -14.26 -0.16
N LYS A 81 -1.92 -14.40 0.72
CA LYS A 81 -1.50 -13.34 1.64
C LYS A 81 -0.99 -12.11 0.87
N GLY A 82 -1.56 -10.96 1.17
CA GLY A 82 -1.20 -9.70 0.52
C GLY A 82 -1.92 -9.44 -0.81
N THR A 83 -2.81 -10.34 -1.23
CA THR A 83 -3.66 -10.18 -2.41
C THR A 83 -5.10 -9.97 -1.99
N PHE A 84 -5.80 -9.08 -2.67
CA PHE A 84 -7.18 -8.69 -2.35
C PHE A 84 -8.02 -8.62 -3.63
N ASN A 85 -9.27 -9.02 -3.53
CA ASN A 85 -10.26 -8.67 -4.55
C ASN A 85 -10.72 -7.23 -4.32
N LEU A 86 -10.63 -6.40 -5.33
CA LEU A 86 -11.07 -5.00 -5.27
C LEU A 86 -12.43 -4.86 -5.95
N VAL A 87 -13.38 -4.37 -5.19
CA VAL A 87 -14.70 -3.96 -5.68
C VAL A 87 -14.75 -2.45 -5.74
N VAL A 88 -14.97 -1.89 -6.93
CA VAL A 88 -15.01 -0.44 -7.14
C VAL A 88 -16.44 0.08 -7.03
N CYS A 89 -16.62 1.16 -6.26
CA CYS A 89 -17.87 1.92 -6.19
C CYS A 89 -17.90 2.96 -7.33
N HIS A 90 -18.89 2.87 -8.19
CA HIS A 90 -19.04 3.83 -9.28
C HIS A 90 -19.69 5.14 -8.80
N ARG A 91 -19.38 6.28 -9.50
CA ARG A 91 -19.85 7.68 -9.20
C ARG A 91 -21.34 7.88 -8.93
N TYR A 92 -22.18 6.90 -9.18
CA TYR A 92 -23.62 6.98 -9.00
C TYR A 92 -24.17 6.05 -7.91
N GLY A 93 -23.33 5.67 -6.93
CA GLY A 93 -23.77 4.83 -5.81
C GLY A 93 -24.11 3.38 -6.19
N LYS A 94 -23.75 2.95 -7.38
CA LYS A 94 -23.85 1.55 -7.80
C LYS A 94 -22.52 0.87 -7.61
N VAL A 95 -22.47 -0.10 -6.70
CA VAL A 95 -21.35 -1.02 -6.60
C VAL A 95 -21.29 -1.83 -7.90
N ARG A 96 -20.25 -1.68 -8.67
CA ARG A 96 -19.96 -2.56 -9.80
C ARG A 96 -18.86 -3.50 -9.34
N TYR A 97 -19.16 -4.78 -9.32
CA TYR A 97 -18.16 -5.83 -9.20
C TYR A 97 -17.34 -5.84 -10.49
N ILE A 98 -16.29 -5.07 -10.51
CA ILE A 98 -15.26 -5.18 -11.54
C ILE A 98 -14.16 -5.98 -10.86
N ASN A 99 -13.85 -7.15 -11.40
CA ASN A 99 -12.81 -8.02 -10.88
C ASN A 99 -11.43 -7.37 -11.09
N HIS A 100 -11.04 -6.55 -10.14
CA HIS A 100 -9.68 -6.06 -10.00
C HIS A 100 -8.98 -6.84 -8.90
N ILE A 101 -7.71 -7.10 -9.09
CA ILE A 101 -6.85 -7.68 -8.08
C ILE A 101 -5.92 -6.60 -7.58
N ALA A 102 -5.87 -6.42 -6.26
CA ALA A 102 -4.94 -5.52 -5.61
C ALA A 102 -3.89 -6.34 -4.88
N THR A 103 -2.61 -6.13 -5.19
CA THR A 103 -1.48 -6.86 -4.60
C THR A 103 -0.60 -5.90 -3.82
N LEU A 104 -0.46 -6.17 -2.53
CA LEU A 104 0.41 -5.43 -1.63
C LEU A 104 1.85 -5.95 -1.75
N LEU A 105 2.75 -5.11 -2.20
CA LEU A 105 4.16 -5.41 -2.35
C LEU A 105 4.98 -4.57 -1.36
N TYR A 106 5.93 -5.21 -0.69
CA TYR A 106 6.89 -4.55 0.21
C TYR A 106 6.25 -3.63 1.27
N ARG A 107 4.98 -3.87 1.66
CA ARG A 107 4.19 -3.08 2.63
C ARG A 107 3.95 -1.61 2.26
N ASN A 108 4.54 -1.10 1.20
CA ASN A 108 4.46 0.32 0.78
C ASN A 108 4.02 0.54 -0.66
N ARG A 109 3.81 -0.51 -1.44
CA ARG A 109 3.35 -0.45 -2.83
C ARG A 109 2.12 -1.33 -3.00
N LEU A 110 1.08 -0.78 -3.58
CA LEU A 110 -0.15 -1.48 -3.94
C LEU A 110 -0.34 -1.40 -5.45
N ASP A 111 -0.20 -2.53 -6.12
CA ASP A 111 -0.48 -2.67 -7.53
C ASP A 111 -1.91 -3.16 -7.71
N ILE A 112 -2.69 -2.47 -8.52
CA ILE A 112 -4.07 -2.80 -8.85
C ILE A 112 -4.12 -3.14 -10.32
N GLU A 113 -4.46 -4.38 -10.62
CA GLU A 113 -4.59 -4.90 -11.97
C GLU A 113 -6.06 -5.10 -12.32
N GLY A 114 -6.47 -4.51 -13.44
CA GLY A 114 -7.82 -4.61 -13.93
C GLY A 114 -7.86 -4.76 -15.45
N TRP A 115 -9.02 -5.15 -15.97
CA TRP A 115 -9.19 -5.42 -17.40
C TRP A 115 -8.86 -4.24 -18.33
N LEU A 116 -9.00 -3.00 -17.84
CA LEU A 116 -8.80 -1.80 -18.67
C LEU A 116 -7.63 -0.92 -18.23
N TRP A 117 -7.14 -1.05 -16.99
CA TRP A 117 -6.10 -0.15 -16.46
C TRP A 117 -5.35 -0.82 -15.31
N ASN A 118 -4.04 -0.60 -15.32
CA ASN A 118 -3.17 -0.93 -14.22
C ASN A 118 -2.89 0.33 -13.40
N PHE A 119 -3.04 0.22 -12.10
CA PHE A 119 -2.96 1.34 -11.19
C PHE A 119 -1.96 1.04 -10.08
N ARG A 120 -1.08 1.98 -9.80
CA ARG A 120 -0.10 1.83 -8.72
C ARG A 120 -0.29 2.90 -7.68
N LEU A 121 -0.33 2.48 -6.43
CA LEU A 121 -0.35 3.37 -5.28
C LEU A 121 0.89 3.15 -4.43
N MET A 122 1.44 4.24 -3.91
CA MET A 122 2.53 4.21 -2.94
C MET A 122 2.00 4.65 -1.58
N LYS A 123 2.39 3.95 -0.52
CA LYS A 123 2.00 4.33 0.84
C LYS A 123 2.74 5.60 1.24
N VAL A 124 2.00 6.62 1.66
CA VAL A 124 2.54 7.88 2.15
C VAL A 124 2.29 8.08 3.65
N TYR A 125 1.49 7.18 4.26
CA TYR A 125 1.27 7.18 5.71
C TYR A 125 0.72 5.84 6.19
N PRO A 126 1.14 5.28 7.36
CA PRO A 126 2.35 5.72 8.06
C PRO A 126 3.57 5.45 7.19
N THR A 127 4.54 6.34 7.28
CA THR A 127 5.89 6.10 6.75
C THR A 127 6.66 5.23 7.73
N SER A 128 7.67 4.53 7.26
CA SER A 128 8.55 3.72 8.12
C SER A 128 9.18 4.52 9.27
N GLU A 129 9.26 5.83 9.12
CA GLU A 129 9.76 6.76 10.16
C GLU A 129 8.78 6.98 11.32
N SER A 130 7.49 6.68 11.15
CA SER A 130 6.45 6.93 12.16
C SER A 130 6.25 5.79 13.17
N LYS A 131 6.91 4.65 13.01
CA LYS A 131 6.90 3.55 13.98
C LYS A 131 8.34 3.27 14.41
N SER A 132 8.56 3.40 15.72
CA SER A 132 9.77 3.04 16.49
C SER A 132 10.87 2.25 15.79
N ALA A 133 12.06 2.68 16.03
CA ALA A 133 13.43 2.33 15.61
C ALA A 133 13.84 0.85 15.41
N GLU A 134 12.96 -0.11 15.38
CA GLU A 134 13.34 -1.53 15.26
C GLU A 134 13.04 -2.17 13.90
N ASP A 135 12.25 -1.53 13.02
CA ASP A 135 11.93 -2.03 11.67
C ASP A 135 12.12 -0.96 10.58
N SER A 136 13.18 -0.18 10.62
CA SER A 136 13.47 0.84 9.61
C SER A 136 14.07 0.22 8.35
N TYR A 137 13.24 -0.44 7.58
CA TYR A 137 13.59 -0.78 6.20
C TYR A 137 13.37 0.44 5.31
N THR A 138 14.44 1.11 4.94
CA THR A 138 14.39 2.42 4.29
C THR A 138 14.49 2.36 2.76
N GLY A 139 14.85 1.25 2.17
CA GLY A 139 14.91 1.12 0.72
C GLY A 139 15.15 -0.30 0.24
N THR A 140 14.83 -0.54 -1.03
CA THR A 140 15.24 -1.74 -1.78
C THR A 140 15.92 -1.32 -3.05
N GLY A 141 16.85 -2.14 -3.48
CA GLY A 141 17.51 -1.98 -4.77
C GLY A 141 17.96 -3.32 -5.32
N SER A 142 18.42 -3.29 -6.53
CA SER A 142 19.02 -4.45 -7.18
C SER A 142 20.53 -4.26 -7.28
N GLY A 143 21.25 -5.38 -7.14
CA GLY A 143 22.68 -5.45 -7.38
C GLY A 143 23.01 -6.70 -8.19
N PHE A 144 24.21 -6.78 -8.70
CA PHE A 144 24.73 -7.97 -9.36
C PHE A 144 26.08 -8.36 -8.78
N ALA A 145 26.30 -9.65 -8.61
CA ALA A 145 27.55 -10.18 -8.11
C ALA A 145 28.68 -9.94 -9.12
N LEU A 146 29.79 -9.37 -8.65
CA LEU A 146 30.98 -9.13 -9.45
C LEU A 146 31.94 -10.32 -9.40
N SER A 147 31.96 -11.01 -8.26
CA SER A 147 32.89 -12.11 -8.01
C SER A 147 32.30 -13.13 -7.03
N SER A 148 32.93 -14.28 -6.94
CA SER A 148 32.61 -15.32 -5.96
C SER A 148 32.96 -14.93 -4.52
N ASP A 149 33.74 -13.88 -4.33
CA ASP A 149 34.22 -13.43 -3.01
C ASP A 149 33.20 -12.55 -2.28
N GLY A 150 32.02 -12.34 -2.89
CA GLY A 150 30.92 -11.62 -2.27
C GLY A 150 30.84 -10.13 -2.63
N TYR A 151 31.59 -9.65 -3.61
CA TYR A 151 31.46 -8.29 -4.12
C TYR A 151 30.22 -8.14 -4.99
N ILE A 152 29.44 -7.12 -4.68
CA ILE A 152 28.19 -6.80 -5.37
C ILE A 152 28.23 -5.34 -5.82
N ALA A 153 27.96 -5.09 -7.09
CA ALA A 153 27.77 -3.75 -7.59
C ALA A 153 26.27 -3.36 -7.52
N THR A 154 26.03 -2.17 -7.06
CA THR A 154 24.69 -1.55 -7.02
C THR A 154 24.80 -0.05 -7.28
N CYS A 155 23.68 0.62 -7.49
CA CYS A 155 23.65 2.08 -7.63
C CYS A 155 23.86 2.76 -6.28
N ASN A 156 24.58 3.90 -6.26
CA ASN A 156 24.88 4.65 -5.04
C ASN A 156 23.64 4.98 -4.21
N HIS A 157 22.55 5.40 -4.85
CA HIS A 157 21.30 5.74 -4.17
C HIS A 157 20.62 4.56 -3.44
N VAL A 158 21.06 3.31 -3.69
CA VAL A 158 20.55 2.13 -2.97
C VAL A 158 21.21 1.99 -1.61
N THR A 159 22.46 2.45 -1.49
CA THR A 159 23.29 2.30 -0.29
C THR A 159 23.57 3.62 0.42
N GLU A 160 23.27 4.76 -0.21
CA GLU A 160 23.42 6.10 0.36
C GLU A 160 22.57 6.22 1.64
N ASP A 161 23.18 6.66 2.72
CA ASP A 161 22.57 6.79 4.06
C ASP A 161 22.06 5.48 4.70
N ALA A 162 22.34 4.32 4.10
CA ALA A 162 21.95 3.04 4.67
C ALA A 162 22.78 2.72 5.93
N LYS A 163 22.09 2.58 7.07
CA LYS A 163 22.72 2.14 8.33
C LYS A 163 23.01 0.64 8.37
N HIS A 164 22.16 -0.12 7.70
CA HIS A 164 22.30 -1.57 7.56
C HIS A 164 21.93 -1.97 6.13
N ILE A 165 22.74 -2.82 5.55
CA ILE A 165 22.55 -3.35 4.21
C ILE A 165 22.43 -4.85 4.32
N GLN A 166 21.38 -5.40 3.72
CA GLN A 166 21.19 -6.84 3.59
C GLN A 166 20.99 -7.22 2.13
N VAL A 167 21.56 -8.33 1.75
CA VAL A 167 21.44 -8.91 0.41
C VAL A 167 20.72 -10.24 0.49
N THR A 168 19.82 -10.46 -0.44
CA THR A 168 19.11 -11.73 -0.62
C THR A 168 19.17 -12.16 -2.09
N GLY A 169 18.75 -13.37 -2.39
CA GLY A 169 18.76 -13.90 -3.77
C GLY A 169 20.11 -14.44 -4.23
N ILE A 170 21.09 -14.60 -3.35
CA ILE A 170 22.37 -15.22 -3.66
C ILE A 170 22.11 -16.69 -4.04
N ASN A 171 22.61 -17.10 -5.20
CA ASN A 171 22.34 -18.44 -5.79
C ASN A 171 20.83 -18.74 -5.96
N GLY A 172 19.99 -17.73 -6.12
CA GLY A 172 18.54 -17.90 -6.27
C GLY A 172 17.79 -18.15 -4.96
N ASP A 173 18.46 -18.09 -3.82
CA ASP A 173 17.83 -18.24 -2.50
C ASP A 173 17.41 -16.88 -1.95
N PHE A 174 16.12 -16.57 -2.04
CA PHE A 174 15.51 -15.34 -1.52
C PHE A 174 15.03 -15.48 -0.06
N THR A 175 15.26 -16.61 0.57
CA THR A 175 14.87 -16.85 1.97
C THR A 175 15.93 -16.44 2.96
N ARG A 176 17.20 -16.35 2.51
CA ARG A 176 18.33 -15.99 3.33
C ARG A 176 18.76 -14.55 3.11
N PHE A 177 19.13 -13.89 4.20
CA PHE A 177 19.64 -12.52 4.21
C PHE A 177 21.09 -12.52 4.67
N TYR A 178 21.94 -11.83 3.94
CA TYR A 178 23.35 -11.68 4.23
C TYR A 178 23.63 -10.20 4.53
N ASN A 179 24.30 -9.92 5.62
CA ASN A 179 24.74 -8.57 5.93
C ASN A 179 25.84 -8.16 4.97
N ALA A 180 25.74 -6.93 4.46
CA ALA A 180 26.72 -6.34 3.55
C ALA A 180 27.16 -4.97 4.06
N GLN A 181 28.28 -4.48 3.54
CA GLN A 181 28.81 -3.15 3.84
C GLN A 181 29.33 -2.51 2.55
N VAL A 182 29.28 -1.18 2.52
CA VAL A 182 29.90 -0.42 1.43
C VAL A 182 31.40 -0.38 1.65
N ILE A 183 32.17 -0.58 0.59
CA ILE A 183 33.63 -0.56 0.58
C ILE A 183 34.14 0.64 -0.21
#